data_b1d425d8364df2fe93fe71a00eed7675
#
_entry.id   b1d425d8364df2fe93fe71a00eed7675
#
_cell.length_a   1.000
_cell.length_b   1.000
_cell.length_c   1.000
_cell.angle_alpha   90.00
_cell.angle_beta   90.00
_cell.angle_gamma   90.00
#
_symmetry.space_group_name_H-M   'P 1'
#
loop_
_entity.id
_entity.type
_entity.pdbx_description
1 polymer ?
#
loop_
_entity_poly.entity_id
_entity_poly.type
_entity_poly.pdbx_seq_one_letter_code
_entity_poly.pdbx_strand_id
1 'polypeptide(L)'
;MRVGTFLVVCVLLFVSCEEKRVAIGGLPFQITRGEEWGIIGMNGEIKMINAFAHRPSALVNERLSVPDDSGKYGLYSFSGELKSVSPKSFTTIGYFFEEVTLAQEKKNEPLLVVDKFGEKVAIVDNYQGHEIRMAHNFKEGLALVYTNNGKYGYVDTRGEMVIKPVYDYAVDFSEGLAVVGVADGEGRLAYQVINKQGNVQFYITLQNCRIHERFACGCLMFKNLEQNYCGALDREGNVCLYLPTRVQEVMPFRYDAAIFWTESRVGLMDKVGKV
;
A
#
# COMPACT_ATOMS: atom_id res chain seq x y z
N MET A 1 -56.79 23.51 -13.22
CA MET A 1 -55.40 23.23 -13.63
C MET A 1 -54.53 23.19 -12.38
N ARG A 2 -54.12 22.00 -11.94
CA ARG A 2 -53.18 21.84 -10.80
C ARG A 2 -51.79 21.64 -11.36
N VAL A 3 -50.90 22.54 -11.06
CA VAL A 3 -49.47 22.46 -11.38
C VAL A 3 -48.82 21.54 -10.36
N GLY A 4 -48.38 20.37 -10.81
CA GLY A 4 -47.65 19.44 -9.97
C GLY A 4 -46.17 19.87 -9.84
N THR A 5 -45.76 20.13 -8.64
CA THR A 5 -44.34 20.41 -8.29
C THR A 5 -43.59 19.07 -8.27
N PHE A 6 -42.71 18.85 -9.26
CA PHE A 6 -41.75 17.73 -9.23
C PHE A 6 -40.64 18.08 -8.23
N LEU A 7 -40.63 17.36 -7.12
CA LEU A 7 -39.52 17.39 -6.15
C LEU A 7 -38.39 16.51 -6.70
N VAL A 8 -37.33 17.10 -7.24
CA VAL A 8 -36.11 16.39 -7.60
C VAL A 8 -35.34 16.15 -6.31
N VAL A 9 -35.43 14.93 -5.78
CA VAL A 9 -34.57 14.49 -4.68
C VAL A 9 -33.21 14.18 -5.28
N CYS A 10 -32.26 15.11 -5.17
CA CYS A 10 -30.85 14.83 -5.36
C CYS A 10 -30.38 13.95 -4.19
N VAL A 11 -30.29 12.64 -4.44
CA VAL A 11 -29.56 11.72 -3.56
C VAL A 11 -28.08 12.02 -3.76
N LEU A 12 -27.53 12.85 -2.89
CA LEU A 12 -26.09 12.98 -2.73
C LEU A 12 -25.59 11.65 -2.15
N LEU A 13 -25.12 10.77 -3.01
CA LEU A 13 -24.28 9.63 -2.63
C LEU A 13 -22.98 10.20 -2.05
N PHE A 14 -22.95 10.35 -0.73
CA PHE A 14 -21.69 10.43 -0.01
C PHE A 14 -21.01 9.08 -0.19
N VAL A 15 -20.14 8.96 -1.18
CA VAL A 15 -19.14 7.90 -1.19
C VAL A 15 -18.20 8.26 -0.04
N SER A 16 -18.49 7.72 1.14
CA SER A 16 -17.53 7.74 2.23
C SER A 16 -16.35 6.93 1.74
N CYS A 17 -15.16 7.52 1.79
CA CYS A 17 -13.90 6.85 1.56
C CYS A 17 -13.66 5.89 2.75
N GLU A 18 -14.40 4.78 2.81
CA GLU A 18 -14.11 3.66 3.69
C GLU A 18 -12.97 2.85 3.03
N GLU A 19 -11.75 3.35 3.16
CA GLU A 19 -10.62 2.41 3.16
C GLU A 19 -10.96 1.32 4.19
N LYS A 20 -11.03 0.07 3.76
CA LYS A 20 -11.07 -1.07 4.69
C LYS A 20 -9.91 -0.86 5.65
N ARG A 21 -10.21 -0.40 6.87
CA ARG A 21 -9.19 -0.06 7.85
C ARG A 21 -8.46 -1.35 8.19
N VAL A 22 -7.26 -1.47 7.66
CA VAL A 22 -6.36 -2.54 8.10
C VAL A 22 -6.16 -2.36 9.59
N ALA A 23 -6.61 -3.31 10.37
CA ALA A 23 -6.48 -3.26 11.80
C ALA A 23 -5.02 -3.56 12.18
N ILE A 24 -4.18 -2.51 12.23
CA ILE A 24 -2.88 -2.61 12.88
C ILE A 24 -3.16 -2.70 14.37
N GLY A 25 -3.10 -3.93 14.90
CA GLY A 25 -3.36 -4.21 16.30
C GLY A 25 -2.22 -3.81 17.22
N GLY A 26 -0.99 -3.69 16.69
CA GLY A 26 0.17 -3.26 17.47
C GLY A 26 1.48 -3.29 16.71
N LEU A 27 2.48 -2.62 17.28
CA LEU A 27 3.83 -2.48 16.76
C LEU A 27 4.85 -3.16 17.66
N PRO A 28 5.94 -3.73 17.12
CA PRO A 28 7.03 -4.27 17.93
C PRO A 28 7.78 -3.14 18.64
N PHE A 29 8.13 -3.34 19.91
CA PHE A 29 8.92 -2.40 20.70
C PHE A 29 9.90 -3.12 21.63
N GLN A 30 10.92 -2.41 22.11
CA GLN A 30 11.81 -2.81 23.20
C GLN A 30 11.79 -1.71 24.26
N ILE A 31 11.81 -2.08 25.54
CA ILE A 31 11.93 -1.12 26.64
C ILE A 31 13.37 -0.61 26.72
N THR A 32 14.33 -1.53 26.66
CA THR A 32 15.76 -1.21 26.65
C THR A 32 16.41 -1.85 25.41
N ARG A 33 17.33 -1.15 24.79
CA ARG A 33 18.07 -1.66 23.62
C ARG A 33 18.83 -2.94 23.98
N GLY A 34 18.59 -4.01 23.21
CA GLY A 34 19.22 -5.33 23.40
C GLY A 34 18.43 -6.29 24.27
N GLU A 35 17.30 -5.87 24.83
CA GLU A 35 16.35 -6.76 25.51
C GLU A 35 15.38 -7.43 24.52
N GLU A 36 14.56 -8.33 25.06
CA GLU A 36 13.49 -9.00 24.31
C GLU A 36 12.45 -8.01 23.78
N TRP A 37 11.77 -8.41 22.72
CA TRP A 37 10.76 -7.61 22.05
C TRP A 37 9.37 -7.86 22.65
N GLY A 38 8.56 -6.81 22.66
CA GLY A 38 7.14 -6.84 22.97
C GLY A 38 6.29 -6.28 21.84
N ILE A 39 4.98 -6.21 22.06
CA ILE A 39 4.00 -5.56 21.17
C ILE A 39 3.25 -4.49 21.96
N ILE A 40 3.25 -3.26 21.43
CA ILE A 40 2.46 -2.14 21.93
C ILE A 40 1.31 -1.85 20.95
N GLY A 41 0.10 -1.70 21.46
CA GLY A 41 -1.07 -1.31 20.66
C GLY A 41 -1.00 0.12 20.18
N MET A 42 -1.78 0.44 19.15
CA MET A 42 -1.86 1.79 18.58
C MET A 42 -2.41 2.84 19.56
N ASN A 43 -3.09 2.39 20.62
CA ASN A 43 -3.56 3.21 21.73
C ASN A 43 -2.54 3.39 22.87
N GLY A 44 -1.32 2.85 22.71
CA GLY A 44 -0.29 2.86 23.73
C GLY A 44 -0.38 1.74 24.79
N GLU A 45 -1.37 0.87 24.73
CA GLU A 45 -1.51 -0.28 25.61
C GLU A 45 -0.46 -1.35 25.31
N ILE A 46 0.26 -1.81 26.32
CA ILE A 46 1.20 -2.93 26.18
C ILE A 46 0.42 -4.23 26.05
N LYS A 47 0.47 -4.86 24.90
CA LYS A 47 -0.17 -6.15 24.63
C LYS A 47 0.70 -7.34 25.04
N MET A 48 1.99 -7.25 24.79
CA MET A 48 3.00 -8.26 25.20
C MET A 48 4.29 -7.54 25.58
N ILE A 49 4.96 -8.02 26.60
CA ILE A 49 6.25 -7.50 27.06
C ILE A 49 7.25 -8.65 27.14
N ASN A 50 8.48 -8.42 26.67
CA ASN A 50 9.60 -9.39 26.70
C ASN A 50 9.17 -10.80 26.23
N ALA A 51 8.41 -10.83 25.12
CA ALA A 51 7.79 -12.05 24.63
C ALA A 51 8.59 -12.73 23.50
N PHE A 52 9.52 -12.01 22.87
CA PHE A 52 10.23 -12.48 21.69
C PHE A 52 11.72 -12.12 21.75
N ALA A 53 12.58 -13.13 21.54
CA ALA A 53 14.03 -12.93 21.44
C ALA A 53 14.41 -12.09 20.20
N HIS A 54 13.68 -12.25 19.10
CA HIS A 54 13.88 -11.51 17.85
C HIS A 54 12.72 -10.57 17.56
N ARG A 55 12.98 -9.53 16.77
CA ARG A 55 11.97 -8.54 16.40
C ARG A 55 10.83 -9.19 15.59
N PRO A 56 9.61 -9.27 16.13
CA PRO A 56 8.44 -9.75 15.39
C PRO A 56 8.01 -8.74 14.32
N SER A 57 7.13 -9.16 13.41
CA SER A 57 6.38 -8.23 12.56
C SER A 57 5.41 -7.38 13.40
N ALA A 58 4.82 -6.36 12.79
CA ALA A 58 3.64 -5.72 13.36
C ALA A 58 2.48 -6.73 13.46
N LEU A 59 1.64 -6.55 14.46
CA LEU A 59 0.38 -7.29 14.60
C LEU A 59 -0.65 -6.67 13.64
N VAL A 60 -1.02 -7.40 12.61
CA VAL A 60 -1.96 -6.95 11.57
C VAL A 60 -3.07 -8.00 11.44
N ASN A 61 -4.33 -7.59 11.57
CA ASN A 61 -5.49 -8.49 11.53
C ASN A 61 -5.29 -9.74 12.41
N GLU A 62 -4.83 -9.52 13.65
CA GLU A 62 -4.54 -10.56 14.64
C GLU A 62 -3.43 -11.57 14.23
N ARG A 63 -2.63 -11.25 13.24
CA ARG A 63 -1.50 -12.07 12.77
C ARG A 63 -0.17 -11.33 12.94
N LEU A 64 0.84 -12.08 13.38
CA LEU A 64 2.22 -11.64 13.40
C LEU A 64 3.14 -12.79 13.01
N SER A 65 4.27 -12.45 12.42
CA SER A 65 5.35 -13.40 12.15
C SER A 65 6.52 -13.13 13.09
N VAL A 66 7.11 -14.20 13.61
CA VAL A 66 8.23 -14.13 14.57
C VAL A 66 9.38 -14.92 14.01
N PRO A 67 10.57 -14.30 13.83
CA PRO A 67 11.74 -15.02 13.37
C PRO A 67 12.32 -15.88 14.51
N ASP A 68 12.82 -17.05 14.16
CA ASP A 68 13.62 -17.92 15.02
C ASP A 68 15.14 -17.60 14.89
N ASP A 69 15.99 -18.31 15.63
CA ASP A 69 17.44 -18.15 15.61
C ASP A 69 18.06 -18.45 14.23
N SER A 70 17.39 -19.19 13.36
CA SER A 70 17.81 -19.46 11.99
C SER A 70 17.36 -18.36 11.00
N GLY A 71 16.59 -17.38 11.45
CA GLY A 71 16.00 -16.31 10.65
C GLY A 71 14.76 -16.72 9.89
N LYS A 72 14.17 -17.87 10.18
CA LYS A 72 12.88 -18.29 9.61
C LYS A 72 11.72 -17.79 10.46
N TYR A 73 10.64 -17.42 9.81
CA TYR A 73 9.47 -16.86 10.43
C TYR A 73 8.42 -17.92 10.72
N GLY A 74 8.06 -18.08 11.99
CA GLY A 74 6.83 -18.76 12.42
C GLY A 74 5.64 -17.81 12.34
N LEU A 75 4.44 -18.35 12.10
CA LEU A 75 3.21 -17.59 12.03
C LEU A 75 2.38 -17.78 13.29
N TYR A 76 1.94 -16.67 13.88
CA TYR A 76 1.20 -16.63 15.14
C TYR A 76 -0.07 -15.78 15.01
N SER A 77 -1.07 -16.13 15.81
CA SER A 77 -2.24 -15.28 16.09
C SER A 77 -2.16 -14.69 17.48
N PHE A 78 -2.76 -13.50 17.66
CA PHE A 78 -2.94 -12.85 18.93
C PHE A 78 -4.30 -12.18 19.03
N SER A 79 -5.15 -12.72 19.89
CA SER A 79 -6.45 -12.16 20.30
C SER A 79 -6.58 -12.15 21.83
N GLY A 80 -5.54 -11.67 22.52
CA GLY A 80 -5.39 -11.73 23.97
C GLY A 80 -4.41 -12.82 24.44
N GLU A 81 -4.20 -13.87 23.64
CA GLU A 81 -3.23 -14.94 23.87
C GLU A 81 -2.46 -15.21 22.57
N LEU A 82 -1.14 -15.43 22.69
CA LEU A 82 -0.28 -15.77 21.58
C LEU A 82 -0.38 -17.26 21.27
N LYS A 83 -0.75 -17.61 20.03
CA LYS A 83 -0.87 -18.99 19.57
C LYS A 83 -0.16 -19.19 18.24
N SER A 84 0.66 -20.24 18.14
CA SER A 84 1.16 -20.69 16.84
C SER A 84 -0.02 -21.19 16.00
N VAL A 85 -0.13 -20.72 14.77
CA VAL A 85 -1.24 -21.09 13.87
C VAL A 85 -0.78 -21.95 12.70
N SER A 86 0.53 -22.12 12.51
CA SER A 86 1.10 -22.98 11.48
C SER A 86 2.30 -23.76 12.01
N PRO A 87 2.43 -25.06 11.70
CA PRO A 87 3.65 -25.81 11.95
C PRO A 87 4.78 -25.47 10.95
N LYS A 88 4.45 -24.72 9.88
CA LYS A 88 5.40 -24.31 8.84
C LYS A 88 6.19 -23.10 9.27
N SER A 89 7.40 -22.98 8.75
CA SER A 89 8.21 -21.77 8.85
C SER A 89 8.57 -21.28 7.45
N PHE A 90 8.73 -19.96 7.34
CA PHE A 90 8.92 -19.26 6.08
C PHE A 90 10.25 -18.50 6.09
N THR A 91 10.96 -18.48 4.96
CA THR A 91 12.11 -17.57 4.79
C THR A 91 11.69 -16.12 4.65
N THR A 92 10.52 -15.90 4.04
CA THR A 92 9.86 -14.59 3.98
C THR A 92 8.36 -14.77 4.13
N ILE A 93 7.71 -13.84 4.79
CA ILE A 93 6.25 -13.78 4.91
C ILE A 93 5.83 -12.33 5.03
N GLY A 94 4.82 -11.94 4.26
CA GLY A 94 4.25 -10.60 4.27
C GLY A 94 3.28 -10.37 5.42
N TYR A 95 2.70 -9.17 5.46
CA TYR A 95 1.64 -8.81 6.40
C TYR A 95 0.28 -9.28 5.87
N PHE A 96 -0.59 -9.66 6.79
CA PHE A 96 -1.98 -10.03 6.50
C PHE A 96 -2.88 -8.79 6.46
N PHE A 97 -2.66 -7.91 5.51
CA PHE A 97 -3.59 -6.80 5.28
C PHE A 97 -4.95 -7.28 4.77
N GLU A 98 -4.98 -8.49 4.22
CA GLU A 98 -6.16 -9.23 3.80
C GLU A 98 -6.15 -10.64 4.41
N GLU A 99 -7.06 -11.53 3.98
CA GLU A 99 -7.15 -12.91 4.47
C GLU A 99 -5.96 -13.80 4.04
N VAL A 100 -5.16 -13.31 3.09
CA VAL A 100 -3.98 -14.00 2.56
C VAL A 100 -2.78 -13.06 2.52
N THR A 101 -1.59 -13.66 2.42
CA THR A 101 -0.34 -12.94 2.18
C THR A 101 0.58 -13.72 1.26
N LEU A 102 1.68 -13.08 0.85
CA LEU A 102 2.74 -13.75 0.10
C LEU A 102 3.83 -14.24 1.04
N ALA A 103 4.31 -15.45 0.81
CA ALA A 103 5.34 -16.10 1.60
C ALA A 103 6.28 -16.94 0.74
N GLN A 104 7.43 -17.29 1.28
CA GLN A 104 8.39 -18.21 0.67
C GLN A 104 8.89 -19.19 1.75
N GLU A 105 8.74 -20.48 1.55
CA GLU A 105 9.14 -21.49 2.53
C GLU A 105 10.67 -21.68 2.56
N LYS A 106 11.32 -21.65 1.38
CA LYS A 106 12.77 -21.72 1.25
C LYS A 106 13.28 -20.68 0.25
N LYS A 107 14.50 -20.23 0.47
CA LYS A 107 15.18 -19.29 -0.43
C LYS A 107 15.25 -19.89 -1.84
N ASN A 108 14.96 -19.07 -2.85
CA ASN A 108 14.93 -19.42 -4.26
C ASN A 108 13.81 -20.42 -4.67
N GLU A 109 12.86 -20.75 -3.81
CA GLU A 109 11.61 -21.39 -4.19
C GLU A 109 10.59 -20.34 -4.67
N PRO A 110 9.54 -20.75 -5.40
CA PRO A 110 8.47 -19.86 -5.80
C PRO A 110 7.80 -19.12 -4.63
N LEU A 111 7.28 -17.93 -4.90
CA LEU A 111 6.40 -17.25 -3.97
C LEU A 111 5.07 -17.99 -3.87
N LEU A 112 4.55 -18.09 -2.66
CA LEU A 112 3.26 -18.71 -2.35
C LEU A 112 2.28 -17.64 -1.91
N VAL A 113 1.03 -17.75 -2.33
CA VAL A 113 -0.08 -17.15 -1.61
C VAL A 113 -0.44 -18.11 -0.49
N VAL A 114 -0.40 -17.64 0.75
CA VAL A 114 -0.78 -18.42 1.94
C VAL A 114 -1.92 -17.74 2.68
N ASP A 115 -2.80 -18.54 3.25
CA ASP A 115 -3.88 -18.04 4.09
C ASP A 115 -3.40 -17.71 5.52
N LYS A 116 -4.32 -17.23 6.36
CA LYS A 116 -4.05 -16.85 7.76
C LYS A 116 -3.65 -18.01 8.68
N PHE A 117 -3.66 -19.25 8.19
CA PHE A 117 -3.17 -20.45 8.87
C PHE A 117 -1.83 -20.92 8.30
N GLY A 118 -1.28 -20.21 7.30
CA GLY A 118 -0.04 -20.58 6.61
C GLY A 118 -0.23 -21.71 5.60
N GLU A 119 -1.47 -22.03 5.24
CA GLU A 119 -1.74 -23.02 4.21
C GLU A 119 -1.65 -22.42 2.81
N LYS A 120 -1.06 -23.19 1.89
CA LYS A 120 -0.86 -22.74 0.52
C LYS A 120 -2.19 -22.63 -0.21
N VAL A 121 -2.47 -21.44 -0.74
CA VAL A 121 -3.60 -21.15 -1.63
C VAL A 121 -3.17 -21.28 -3.09
N ALA A 122 -2.02 -20.68 -3.44
CA ALA A 122 -1.51 -20.67 -4.81
C ALA A 122 0.02 -20.59 -4.87
N ILE A 123 0.55 -20.79 -6.06
CA ILE A 123 1.96 -20.54 -6.39
C ILE A 123 2.02 -19.36 -7.37
N VAL A 124 2.94 -18.43 -7.08
CA VAL A 124 3.21 -17.23 -7.90
C VAL A 124 4.68 -17.30 -8.31
N ASP A 125 5.00 -18.02 -9.38
CA ASP A 125 6.38 -18.30 -9.78
C ASP A 125 6.78 -17.66 -11.11
N ASN A 126 5.90 -17.68 -12.12
CA ASN A 126 6.22 -17.12 -13.43
C ASN A 126 4.98 -16.64 -14.19
N TYR A 127 5.24 -15.79 -15.17
CA TYR A 127 4.27 -15.39 -16.17
C TYR A 127 4.89 -15.48 -17.56
N GLN A 128 4.35 -16.37 -18.40
CA GLN A 128 4.81 -16.59 -19.78
C GLN A 128 6.33 -16.85 -19.90
N GLY A 129 6.91 -17.59 -18.95
CA GLY A 129 8.33 -17.93 -18.91
C GLY A 129 9.20 -16.87 -18.20
N HIS A 130 8.64 -15.78 -17.73
CA HIS A 130 9.33 -14.79 -16.92
C HIS A 130 9.11 -15.05 -15.42
N GLU A 131 10.19 -15.35 -14.72
CA GLU A 131 10.18 -15.61 -13.28
C GLU A 131 9.72 -14.37 -12.51
N ILE A 132 8.82 -14.54 -11.54
CA ILE A 132 8.41 -13.52 -10.60
C ILE A 132 9.40 -13.51 -9.44
N ARG A 133 10.18 -12.44 -9.29
CA ARG A 133 11.27 -12.32 -8.33
C ARG A 133 10.88 -11.64 -7.03
N MET A 134 9.94 -10.73 -7.09
CA MET A 134 9.47 -9.98 -5.95
C MET A 134 7.98 -9.74 -6.05
N ALA A 135 7.33 -9.63 -4.90
CA ALA A 135 5.96 -9.19 -4.79
C ALA A 135 5.78 -8.38 -3.52
N HIS A 136 4.89 -7.39 -3.57
CA HIS A 136 4.46 -6.63 -2.42
C HIS A 136 3.32 -7.34 -1.67
N ASN A 137 2.97 -6.85 -0.49
CA ASN A 137 1.78 -7.31 0.20
C ASN A 137 0.51 -7.01 -0.61
N PHE A 138 -0.53 -7.84 -0.44
CA PHE A 138 -1.83 -7.54 -1.02
C PHE A 138 -2.39 -6.23 -0.48
N LYS A 139 -2.91 -5.43 -1.39
CA LYS A 139 -3.66 -4.21 -1.11
C LYS A 139 -4.85 -4.15 -2.05
N GLU A 140 -6.02 -4.00 -1.48
CA GLU A 140 -7.28 -3.94 -2.23
C GLU A 140 -7.50 -5.13 -3.18
N GLY A 141 -7.05 -6.33 -2.79
CA GLY A 141 -7.19 -7.57 -3.53
C GLY A 141 -6.08 -7.86 -4.54
N LEU A 142 -5.10 -6.96 -4.71
CA LEU A 142 -4.01 -7.09 -5.66
C LEU A 142 -2.64 -6.95 -5.00
N ALA A 143 -1.66 -7.73 -5.46
CA ALA A 143 -0.26 -7.60 -5.10
C ALA A 143 0.56 -7.21 -6.32
N LEU A 144 1.37 -6.15 -6.20
CA LEU A 144 2.35 -5.77 -7.21
C LEU A 144 3.41 -6.86 -7.30
N VAL A 145 3.73 -7.31 -8.51
CA VAL A 145 4.79 -8.27 -8.79
C VAL A 145 5.81 -7.70 -9.76
N TYR A 146 7.06 -8.15 -9.60
CA TYR A 146 8.18 -7.77 -10.45
C TYR A 146 8.82 -9.02 -11.04
N THR A 147 9.00 -9.03 -12.34
CA THR A 147 9.53 -10.16 -13.11
C THR A 147 11.01 -10.01 -13.46
N ASN A 148 11.68 -11.12 -13.79
CA ASN A 148 13.11 -11.14 -14.11
C ASN A 148 13.48 -10.37 -15.39
N ASN A 149 12.52 -10.05 -16.26
CA ASN A 149 12.73 -9.16 -17.41
C ASN A 149 12.53 -7.67 -17.08
N GLY A 150 12.40 -7.32 -15.81
CA GLY A 150 12.33 -5.92 -15.36
C GLY A 150 10.95 -5.28 -15.45
N LYS A 151 9.88 -6.07 -15.56
CA LYS A 151 8.52 -5.55 -15.71
C LYS A 151 7.67 -5.78 -14.47
N TYR A 152 6.75 -4.85 -14.24
CA TYR A 152 5.77 -4.87 -13.16
C TYR A 152 4.39 -5.25 -13.69
N GLY A 153 3.68 -6.05 -12.91
CA GLY A 153 2.29 -6.45 -13.10
C GLY A 153 1.59 -6.67 -11.76
N TYR A 154 0.38 -7.24 -11.79
CA TYR A 154 -0.38 -7.47 -10.55
C TYR A 154 -1.06 -8.83 -10.55
N VAL A 155 -0.97 -9.52 -9.42
CA VAL A 155 -1.67 -10.79 -9.15
C VAL A 155 -2.78 -10.57 -8.12
N ASP A 156 -3.84 -11.35 -8.21
CA ASP A 156 -4.91 -11.36 -7.21
C ASP A 156 -4.61 -12.31 -6.04
N THR A 157 -5.51 -12.34 -5.06
CA THR A 157 -5.42 -13.18 -3.86
C THR A 157 -5.49 -14.68 -4.13
N ARG A 158 -5.81 -15.10 -5.38
CA ARG A 158 -5.76 -16.49 -5.85
C ARG A 158 -4.46 -16.81 -6.58
N GLY A 159 -3.55 -15.83 -6.70
CA GLY A 159 -2.29 -15.95 -7.43
C GLY A 159 -2.44 -15.82 -8.95
N GLU A 160 -3.60 -15.39 -9.45
CA GLU A 160 -3.82 -15.21 -10.89
C GLU A 160 -3.31 -13.83 -11.35
N MET A 161 -2.64 -13.79 -12.50
CA MET A 161 -2.16 -12.55 -13.11
C MET A 161 -3.34 -11.76 -13.69
N VAL A 162 -3.75 -10.71 -12.99
CA VAL A 162 -4.85 -9.81 -13.39
C VAL A 162 -4.35 -8.74 -14.36
N ILE A 163 -3.19 -8.17 -14.08
CA ILE A 163 -2.57 -7.14 -14.92
C ILE A 163 -1.20 -7.63 -15.33
N LYS A 164 -1.02 -7.80 -16.64
CA LYS A 164 0.21 -8.35 -17.24
C LYS A 164 1.45 -7.51 -16.87
N PRO A 165 2.62 -8.13 -16.67
CA PRO A 165 3.85 -7.41 -16.36
C PRO A 165 4.42 -6.74 -17.62
N VAL A 166 3.92 -5.55 -17.92
CA VAL A 166 4.30 -4.72 -19.08
C VAL A 166 4.88 -3.36 -18.69
N TYR A 167 4.74 -2.95 -17.43
CA TYR A 167 5.15 -1.64 -16.96
C TYR A 167 6.61 -1.63 -16.51
N ASP A 168 7.32 -0.52 -16.77
CA ASP A 168 8.68 -0.28 -16.30
C ASP A 168 8.72 0.33 -14.89
N TYR A 169 7.60 0.90 -14.48
CA TYR A 169 7.36 1.42 -13.13
C TYR A 169 5.91 1.13 -12.74
N ALA A 170 5.71 0.75 -11.49
CA ALA A 170 4.37 0.60 -10.93
C ALA A 170 4.42 0.71 -9.42
N VAL A 171 3.28 1.09 -8.82
CA VAL A 171 3.09 1.18 -7.36
C VAL A 171 1.88 0.37 -6.94
N ASP A 172 1.76 0.10 -5.65
CA ASP A 172 0.59 -0.59 -5.09
C ASP A 172 -0.71 0.18 -5.36
N PHE A 173 -1.82 -0.53 -5.52
CA PHE A 173 -3.15 0.08 -5.59
C PHE A 173 -3.49 0.83 -4.31
N SER A 174 -4.12 1.97 -4.47
CA SER A 174 -4.70 2.79 -3.40
C SER A 174 -5.93 3.50 -3.92
N GLU A 175 -7.06 3.36 -3.21
CA GLU A 175 -8.36 3.92 -3.60
C GLU A 175 -8.83 3.46 -5.00
N GLY A 176 -8.50 2.21 -5.36
CA GLY A 176 -8.86 1.59 -6.64
C GLY A 176 -8.01 2.02 -7.83
N LEU A 177 -6.97 2.83 -7.62
CA LEU A 177 -6.09 3.38 -8.65
C LEU A 177 -4.62 3.05 -8.36
N ALA A 178 -3.81 2.93 -9.42
CA ALA A 178 -2.36 2.79 -9.33
C ALA A 178 -1.67 3.66 -10.39
N VAL A 179 -0.55 4.26 -10.02
CA VAL A 179 0.34 4.94 -10.95
C VAL A 179 1.27 3.91 -11.58
N VAL A 180 1.34 3.88 -12.89
CA VAL A 180 2.25 3.03 -13.65
C VAL A 180 3.01 3.85 -14.69
N GLY A 181 4.17 3.38 -15.11
CA GLY A 181 5.01 4.05 -16.10
C GLY A 181 5.47 3.10 -17.19
N VAL A 182 5.51 3.58 -18.41
CA VAL A 182 6.08 2.88 -19.57
C VAL A 182 7.24 3.70 -20.08
N ALA A 183 8.42 3.08 -20.21
CA ALA A 183 9.59 3.74 -20.75
C ALA A 183 9.52 3.84 -22.26
N ASP A 184 9.93 4.99 -22.80
CA ASP A 184 10.18 5.16 -24.24
C ASP A 184 11.56 4.56 -24.63
N GLY A 185 11.91 4.65 -25.91
CA GLY A 185 13.19 4.17 -26.43
C GLY A 185 14.43 4.89 -25.85
N GLU A 186 14.26 6.00 -25.15
CA GLU A 186 15.31 6.76 -24.46
C GLU A 186 15.30 6.57 -22.94
N GLY A 187 14.42 5.68 -22.43
CA GLY A 187 14.30 5.37 -21.01
C GLY A 187 13.51 6.40 -20.19
N ARG A 188 12.83 7.35 -20.84
CA ARG A 188 11.96 8.31 -20.15
C ARG A 188 10.61 7.68 -19.86
N LEU A 189 10.14 7.79 -18.62
CA LEU A 189 8.87 7.21 -18.20
C LEU A 189 7.69 8.13 -18.57
N ALA A 190 6.75 7.58 -19.33
CA ALA A 190 5.42 8.13 -19.50
C ALA A 190 4.50 7.54 -18.43
N TYR A 191 4.01 8.38 -17.53
CA TYR A 191 3.16 7.94 -16.42
C TYR A 191 1.68 7.96 -16.80
N GLN A 192 0.97 6.95 -16.30
CA GLN A 192 -0.48 6.84 -16.44
C GLN A 192 -1.09 6.28 -15.16
N VAL A 193 -2.36 6.53 -14.95
CA VAL A 193 -3.14 5.98 -13.85
C VAL A 193 -4.07 4.91 -14.40
N ILE A 194 -4.06 3.74 -13.75
CA ILE A 194 -4.89 2.59 -14.14
C ILE A 194 -5.83 2.20 -13.00
N ASN A 195 -6.95 1.58 -13.36
CA ASN A 195 -7.84 0.90 -12.42
C ASN A 195 -7.42 -0.57 -12.19
N LYS A 196 -8.11 -1.29 -11.29
CA LYS A 196 -7.81 -2.68 -10.94
C LYS A 196 -7.96 -3.69 -12.09
N GLN A 197 -8.62 -3.33 -13.18
CA GLN A 197 -8.72 -4.13 -14.41
C GLN A 197 -7.58 -3.83 -15.39
N GLY A 198 -6.67 -2.90 -15.05
CA GLY A 198 -5.59 -2.46 -15.91
C GLY A 198 -6.01 -1.44 -16.97
N ASN A 199 -7.23 -0.92 -16.91
CA ASN A 199 -7.70 0.11 -17.85
C ASN A 199 -7.17 1.48 -17.45
N VAL A 200 -6.59 2.20 -18.43
CA VAL A 200 -6.09 3.56 -18.24
C VAL A 200 -7.27 4.49 -17.92
N GLN A 201 -7.13 5.24 -16.84
CA GLN A 201 -8.09 6.27 -16.44
C GLN A 201 -7.69 7.62 -17.01
N PHE A 202 -6.41 7.97 -16.88
CA PHE A 202 -5.82 9.17 -17.50
C PHE A 202 -4.30 9.05 -17.62
N TYR A 203 -3.71 9.90 -18.45
CA TYR A 203 -2.26 10.06 -18.57
C TYR A 203 -1.79 11.26 -17.76
N ILE A 204 -0.68 11.11 -17.03
CA ILE A 204 -0.08 12.21 -16.28
C ILE A 204 0.78 13.02 -17.25
N THR A 205 0.29 14.19 -17.64
CA THR A 205 0.96 15.09 -18.62
C THR A 205 1.84 16.15 -17.96
N LEU A 206 1.97 16.12 -16.63
CA LEU A 206 2.81 17.06 -15.89
C LEU A 206 4.28 16.89 -16.25
N GLN A 207 4.94 17.98 -16.67
CA GLN A 207 6.35 17.99 -17.00
C GLN A 207 7.20 18.30 -15.74
N ASN A 208 8.39 17.68 -15.67
CA ASN A 208 9.36 17.89 -14.58
C ASN A 208 8.77 17.73 -13.17
N CYS A 209 7.84 16.77 -13.01
CA CYS A 209 7.17 16.51 -11.75
C CYS A 209 7.59 15.18 -11.14
N ARG A 210 7.85 15.20 -9.84
CA ARG A 210 7.90 14.01 -9.01
C ARG A 210 6.48 13.71 -8.55
N ILE A 211 5.95 12.53 -8.90
CA ILE A 211 4.62 12.08 -8.52
C ILE A 211 4.75 11.25 -7.24
N HIS A 212 3.85 11.43 -6.28
CA HIS A 212 3.75 10.55 -5.13
C HIS A 212 3.23 9.18 -5.52
N GLU A 213 3.57 8.17 -4.70
CA GLU A 213 3.34 6.76 -5.05
C GLU A 213 1.88 6.31 -4.94
N ARG A 214 0.97 7.12 -4.37
CA ARG A 214 -0.40 6.65 -4.13
C ARG A 214 -1.41 7.78 -4.09
N PHE A 215 -2.63 7.45 -4.48
CA PHE A 215 -3.81 8.23 -4.14
C PHE A 215 -4.09 8.19 -2.64
N ALA A 216 -4.54 9.29 -2.10
CA ALA A 216 -4.98 9.38 -0.73
C ALA A 216 -6.04 10.48 -0.60
N CYS A 217 -7.21 10.12 -0.06
CA CYS A 217 -8.39 11.00 0.05
C CYS A 217 -8.79 11.62 -1.30
N GLY A 218 -8.73 10.83 -2.37
CA GLY A 218 -9.06 11.25 -3.73
C GLY A 218 -8.01 12.06 -4.45
N CYS A 219 -6.83 12.27 -3.85
CA CYS A 219 -5.78 13.13 -4.39
C CYS A 219 -4.47 12.36 -4.61
N LEU A 220 -3.81 12.64 -5.74
CA LEU A 220 -2.45 12.21 -6.04
C LEU A 220 -1.52 13.42 -5.97
N MET A 221 -0.68 13.48 -4.94
CA MET A 221 0.23 14.60 -4.73
C MET A 221 1.37 14.58 -5.75
N PHE A 222 1.82 15.77 -6.17
CA PHE A 222 3.01 15.92 -6.99
C PHE A 222 3.84 17.14 -6.57
N LYS A 223 5.14 17.13 -6.95
CA LYS A 223 6.04 18.26 -6.84
C LYS A 223 6.63 18.59 -8.20
N ASN A 224 6.42 19.81 -8.68
CA ASN A 224 7.13 20.32 -9.83
C ASN A 224 8.56 20.73 -9.42
N LEU A 225 9.56 20.10 -10.04
CA LEU A 225 10.96 20.25 -9.66
C LEU A 225 11.60 21.51 -10.28
N GLU A 226 11.06 22.00 -11.40
CA GLU A 226 11.58 23.18 -12.09
C GLU A 226 11.06 24.47 -11.45
N GLN A 227 9.75 24.54 -11.26
CA GLN A 227 9.08 25.73 -10.68
C GLN A 227 8.97 25.67 -9.15
N ASN A 228 9.41 24.54 -8.56
CA ASN A 228 9.47 24.30 -7.11
C ASN A 228 8.14 24.57 -6.37
N TYR A 229 7.04 24.03 -6.88
CA TYR A 229 5.75 24.04 -6.21
C TYR A 229 5.19 22.61 -6.04
N CYS A 230 4.32 22.45 -5.05
CA CYS A 230 3.56 21.21 -4.83
C CYS A 230 2.11 21.39 -5.27
N GLY A 231 1.47 20.28 -5.64
CA GLY A 231 0.06 20.27 -6.01
C GLY A 231 -0.54 18.88 -5.89
N ALA A 232 -1.79 18.75 -6.29
CA ALA A 232 -2.47 17.47 -6.35
C ALA A 232 -3.31 17.34 -7.62
N LEU A 233 -3.38 16.10 -8.15
CA LEU A 233 -4.34 15.69 -9.16
C LEU A 233 -5.54 15.02 -8.49
N ASP A 234 -6.73 15.26 -9.02
CA ASP A 234 -7.92 14.50 -8.67
C ASP A 234 -7.95 13.11 -9.36
N ARG A 235 -9.04 12.37 -9.21
CA ARG A 235 -9.19 11.02 -9.78
C ARG A 235 -9.41 11.03 -11.29
N GLU A 236 -9.71 12.17 -11.89
CA GLU A 236 -9.89 12.44 -13.31
C GLU A 236 -8.62 12.98 -13.97
N GLY A 237 -7.56 13.28 -13.16
CA GLY A 237 -6.28 13.80 -13.63
C GLY A 237 -6.22 15.33 -13.74
N ASN A 238 -7.21 16.06 -13.22
CA ASN A 238 -7.17 17.51 -13.17
C ASN A 238 -6.38 18.00 -11.96
N VAL A 239 -5.68 19.13 -12.09
CA VAL A 239 -5.04 19.77 -10.94
C VAL A 239 -6.12 20.34 -10.02
N CYS A 240 -6.30 19.73 -8.85
CA CYS A 240 -7.31 20.13 -7.85
C CYS A 240 -6.73 20.94 -6.69
N LEU A 241 -5.42 20.96 -6.51
CA LEU A 241 -4.73 21.72 -5.48
C LEU A 241 -3.44 22.30 -6.05
N TYR A 242 -3.22 23.58 -5.73
CA TYR A 242 -2.00 24.31 -6.06
C TYR A 242 -1.44 24.97 -4.79
N LEU A 243 -0.23 24.60 -4.40
CA LEU A 243 0.40 25.10 -3.20
C LEU A 243 1.47 26.14 -3.56
N PRO A 244 1.58 27.24 -2.78
CA PRO A 244 2.57 28.27 -3.07
C PRO A 244 4.02 27.73 -2.96
N THR A 245 4.93 28.34 -3.67
CA THR A 245 6.36 27.95 -3.77
C THR A 245 7.09 27.86 -2.43
N ARG A 246 6.57 28.54 -1.38
CA ARG A 246 7.08 28.40 -0.01
C ARG A 246 6.88 26.99 0.58
N VAL A 247 5.96 26.19 0.03
CA VAL A 247 5.77 24.78 0.45
C VAL A 247 6.79 23.93 -0.31
N GLN A 248 7.76 23.41 0.42
CA GLN A 248 8.85 22.62 -0.15
C GLN A 248 8.46 21.17 -0.37
N GLU A 249 7.65 20.62 0.52
CA GLU A 249 7.22 19.22 0.47
C GLU A 249 5.84 19.07 1.12
N VAL A 250 5.07 18.08 0.67
CA VAL A 250 3.77 17.74 1.23
C VAL A 250 3.60 16.21 1.22
N MET A 251 3.13 15.65 2.30
CA MET A 251 2.80 14.23 2.39
C MET A 251 1.41 13.96 1.79
N PRO A 252 1.15 12.72 1.34
CA PRO A 252 -0.20 12.31 0.98
C PRO A 252 -1.20 12.54 2.13
N PHE A 253 -2.42 12.91 1.77
CA PHE A 253 -3.48 13.15 2.75
C PHE A 253 -3.76 11.91 3.62
N ARG A 254 -4.07 12.15 4.89
CA ARG A 254 -4.60 11.16 5.84
C ARG A 254 -5.70 11.82 6.66
N TYR A 255 -6.89 11.21 6.71
CA TYR A 255 -8.04 11.76 7.44
C TYR A 255 -8.32 13.23 7.07
N ASP A 256 -8.30 13.53 5.75
CA ASP A 256 -8.53 14.85 5.17
C ASP A 256 -7.50 15.94 5.54
N ALA A 257 -6.37 15.55 6.15
CA ALA A 257 -5.25 16.44 6.44
C ALA A 257 -3.95 15.95 5.82
N ALA A 258 -3.09 16.87 5.44
CA ALA A 258 -1.73 16.59 4.95
C ALA A 258 -0.70 17.38 5.76
N ILE A 259 0.44 16.74 6.05
CA ILE A 259 1.60 17.43 6.61
C ILE A 259 2.36 18.11 5.48
N PHE A 260 2.74 19.35 5.67
CA PHE A 260 3.58 20.07 4.72
C PHE A 260 4.79 20.71 5.41
N TRP A 261 5.84 20.98 4.64
CA TRP A 261 7.05 21.65 5.09
C TRP A 261 7.30 22.91 4.28
N THR A 262 7.75 23.92 4.98
CA THR A 262 8.39 25.12 4.42
C THR A 262 9.85 25.17 4.89
N GLU A 263 10.63 26.14 4.48
CA GLU A 263 12.03 26.29 4.94
C GLU A 263 12.19 26.31 6.46
N SER A 264 11.22 26.83 7.19
CA SER A 264 11.32 27.08 8.63
C SER A 264 10.23 26.44 9.48
N ARG A 265 9.20 25.84 8.88
CA ARG A 265 8.03 25.36 9.61
C ARG A 265 7.49 24.05 9.03
N VAL A 266 6.87 23.27 9.90
CA VAL A 266 6.01 22.13 9.57
C VAL A 266 4.59 22.51 9.97
N GLY A 267 3.60 22.16 9.13
CA GLY A 267 2.19 22.45 9.40
C GLY A 267 1.27 21.35 8.89
N LEU A 268 0.01 21.49 9.20
CA LEU A 268 -1.09 20.68 8.67
C LEU A 268 -1.94 21.57 7.76
N MET A 269 -2.47 20.97 6.68
CA MET A 269 -3.44 21.62 5.80
C MET A 269 -4.55 20.65 5.44
N ASP A 270 -5.71 21.21 5.11
CA ASP A 270 -6.83 20.47 4.55
C ASP A 270 -6.70 20.27 3.02
N LYS A 271 -7.68 19.59 2.41
CA LYS A 271 -7.71 19.30 0.96
C LYS A 271 -7.79 20.53 0.06
N VAL A 272 -8.20 21.67 0.59
CA VAL A 272 -8.26 22.94 -0.15
C VAL A 272 -7.03 23.82 0.11
N GLY A 273 -6.04 23.31 0.83
CA GLY A 273 -4.79 24.00 1.14
C GLY A 273 -4.88 25.03 2.26
N LYS A 274 -5.95 24.99 3.06
CA LYS A 274 -6.10 25.85 4.24
C LYS A 274 -5.29 25.26 5.40
N VAL A 275 -4.48 26.10 6.05
CA VAL A 275 -3.60 25.80 7.17
C VAL A 275 -4.26 26.12 8.49
#